data_a73656ab177c79bfd1c763c13bf2bd61
#
_entry.id   a73656ab177c79bfd1c763c13bf2bd61
#
_cell.length_a   1.000
_cell.length_b   1.000
_cell.length_c   1.000
_cell.angle_alpha   90.00
_cell.angle_beta   90.00
_cell.angle_gamma   90.00
#
_symmetry.space_group_name_H-M   'P 1'
#
loop_
_entity.id
_entity.type
_entity.pdbx_description
1 polymer ?
#
loop_
_entity_poly.entity_id
_entity_poly.type
_entity_poly.pdbx_seq_one_letter_code
_entity_poly.pdbx_strand_id
1 'polypeptide(L)'
;MKKFWKTVCAVALVGMVVLPVQAEEKTITVGTMSWEDLTPITGITKKVLENAGYTVKVVEFSEIGIAYAALTKGDVQVLASQTDYATQDYWNKNKNRLEKLSPVSYGLYQAIAVPKYVDIDSLDQLNDNADKFSGKIIGIEPGSGLMSDANKAVKDYGFKLQLLEGSTAAMTAALKSAVDRKEWVAVTIWEPSWMAQKFDLKFLKDPKGSFAPPQAYYWIGHKGFSAEYPHAREVMASVYVPLADITAINGAVKDGKTMDQAVAGWADNHADLMKRWANIKQ
;
A
#
# COMPACT_ATOMS: atom_id res chain seq x y z
N MET A 1 51.86 -74.85 -26.53
CA MET A 1 50.65 -74.28 -27.06
C MET A 1 50.05 -73.31 -26.04
N LYS A 2 50.27 -71.98 -26.25
CA LYS A 2 49.84 -70.92 -25.34
C LYS A 2 48.60 -70.28 -25.92
N LYS A 3 47.44 -70.39 -25.27
CA LYS A 3 46.17 -69.67 -25.59
C LYS A 3 46.22 -68.24 -25.04
N PHE A 4 46.22 -67.28 -25.95
CA PHE A 4 46.02 -65.86 -25.59
C PHE A 4 44.51 -65.59 -25.38
N TRP A 5 44.14 -65.12 -24.20
CA TRP A 5 42.82 -64.62 -23.90
C TRP A 5 42.79 -63.11 -24.05
N LYS A 6 42.00 -62.62 -25.01
CA LYS A 6 41.80 -61.19 -25.22
C LYS A 6 40.65 -60.73 -24.34
N THR A 7 40.92 -59.93 -23.34
CA THR A 7 39.92 -59.26 -22.52
C THR A 7 39.47 -58.00 -23.25
N VAL A 8 38.18 -57.94 -23.62
CA VAL A 8 37.58 -56.75 -24.19
C VAL A 8 36.99 -55.97 -23.05
N CYS A 9 37.57 -54.78 -22.74
CA CYS A 9 36.98 -53.81 -21.82
C CYS A 9 35.90 -53.02 -22.54
N ALA A 10 34.64 -53.26 -22.21
CA ALA A 10 33.54 -52.40 -22.66
C ALA A 10 33.46 -51.18 -21.71
N VAL A 11 33.78 -50.00 -22.22
CA VAL A 11 33.59 -48.72 -21.53
C VAL A 11 32.11 -48.33 -21.72
N ALA A 12 31.32 -48.45 -20.65
CA ALA A 12 29.95 -47.93 -20.62
C ALA A 12 29.99 -46.42 -20.41
N LEU A 13 29.73 -45.63 -21.45
CA LEU A 13 29.44 -44.20 -21.33
C LEU A 13 28.04 -44.02 -20.68
N VAL A 14 28.03 -43.70 -19.40
CA VAL A 14 26.79 -43.23 -18.72
C VAL A 14 26.54 -41.78 -19.15
N GLY A 15 25.69 -41.58 -20.14
CA GLY A 15 25.19 -40.26 -20.51
C GLY A 15 24.35 -39.68 -19.34
N MET A 16 24.90 -38.68 -18.66
CA MET A 16 24.12 -37.87 -17.71
C MET A 16 23.09 -37.07 -18.51
N VAL A 17 21.85 -37.53 -18.53
CA VAL A 17 20.69 -36.74 -18.98
C VAL A 17 20.48 -35.66 -17.97
N VAL A 18 20.96 -34.46 -18.22
CA VAL A 18 20.61 -33.25 -17.48
C VAL A 18 19.17 -32.90 -17.89
N LEU A 19 18.21 -33.37 -17.14
CA LEU A 19 16.83 -32.89 -17.27
C LEU A 19 16.84 -31.39 -16.95
N PRO A 20 16.21 -30.55 -17.80
CA PRO A 20 16.02 -29.15 -17.42
C PRO A 20 15.21 -29.11 -16.14
N VAL A 21 15.77 -28.57 -15.07
CA VAL A 21 15.03 -28.21 -13.86
C VAL A 21 14.06 -27.13 -14.33
N GLN A 22 12.83 -27.53 -14.57
CA GLN A 22 11.75 -26.58 -14.83
C GLN A 22 11.60 -25.80 -13.52
N ALA A 23 12.04 -24.53 -13.54
CA ALA A 23 11.87 -23.66 -12.40
C ALA A 23 10.38 -23.63 -12.07
N GLU A 24 10.02 -24.12 -10.91
CA GLU A 24 8.64 -24.11 -10.42
C GLU A 24 8.18 -22.65 -10.42
N GLU A 25 7.12 -22.38 -11.18
CA GLU A 25 6.58 -21.01 -11.33
C GLU A 25 6.10 -20.54 -9.97
N LYS A 26 6.94 -19.76 -9.28
CA LYS A 26 6.64 -19.31 -7.92
C LYS A 26 5.55 -18.26 -7.97
N THR A 27 4.37 -18.60 -7.47
CA THR A 27 3.25 -17.67 -7.30
C THR A 27 3.44 -16.88 -6.02
N ILE A 28 3.30 -15.55 -6.11
CA ILE A 28 3.27 -14.64 -4.96
C ILE A 28 1.87 -14.01 -4.89
N THR A 29 1.20 -14.18 -3.77
CA THR A 29 -0.08 -13.51 -3.51
C THR A 29 0.19 -12.24 -2.70
N VAL A 30 -0.17 -11.10 -3.27
CA VAL A 30 -0.03 -9.76 -2.66
C VAL A 30 -1.37 -9.34 -2.10
N GLY A 31 -1.41 -9.02 -0.81
CA GLY A 31 -2.58 -8.39 -0.18
C GLY A 31 -2.59 -6.89 -0.47
N THR A 32 -3.76 -6.32 -0.65
CA THR A 32 -3.95 -4.87 -0.81
C THR A 32 -5.28 -4.41 -0.22
N MET A 33 -5.42 -3.09 -0.09
CA MET A 33 -6.67 -2.42 0.23
C MET A 33 -7.07 -1.54 -0.95
N SER A 34 -8.36 -1.21 -1.10
CA SER A 34 -8.87 -0.30 -2.15
C SER A 34 -8.49 1.17 -1.91
N TRP A 35 -7.37 1.43 -1.24
CA TRP A 35 -6.91 2.79 -0.96
C TRP A 35 -6.07 3.33 -2.11
N GLU A 36 -6.27 4.60 -2.43
CA GLU A 36 -5.64 5.29 -3.56
C GLU A 36 -4.12 5.39 -3.46
N ASP A 37 -3.59 5.42 -2.25
CA ASP A 37 -2.14 5.42 -2.00
C ASP A 37 -1.53 4.02 -2.13
N LEU A 38 -2.31 2.97 -1.90
CA LEU A 38 -1.82 1.59 -1.87
C LEU A 38 -1.99 0.84 -3.20
N THR A 39 -3.09 1.10 -3.92
CA THR A 39 -3.37 0.38 -5.18
C THR A 39 -2.32 0.64 -6.27
N PRO A 40 -1.79 1.88 -6.49
CA PRO A 40 -0.67 2.09 -7.42
C PRO A 40 0.62 1.39 -7.00
N ILE A 41 0.95 1.42 -5.70
CA ILE A 41 2.12 0.72 -5.13
C ILE A 41 2.04 -0.78 -5.44
N THR A 42 0.87 -1.37 -5.18
CA THR A 42 0.61 -2.80 -5.44
C THR A 42 0.69 -3.12 -6.93
N GLY A 43 0.09 -2.29 -7.79
CA GLY A 43 0.08 -2.48 -9.24
C GLY A 43 1.47 -2.40 -9.87
N ILE A 44 2.28 -1.41 -9.47
CA ILE A 44 3.68 -1.27 -9.94
C ILE A 44 4.49 -2.48 -9.48
N THR A 45 4.43 -2.85 -8.20
CA THR A 45 5.21 -3.96 -7.66
C THR A 45 4.81 -5.30 -8.28
N LYS A 46 3.49 -5.52 -8.50
CA LYS A 46 3.01 -6.67 -9.27
C LYS A 46 3.71 -6.74 -10.63
N LYS A 47 3.69 -5.65 -11.40
CA LYS A 47 4.29 -5.62 -12.74
C LYS A 47 5.81 -5.85 -12.70
N VAL A 48 6.52 -5.33 -11.70
CA VAL A 48 7.97 -5.59 -11.52
C VAL A 48 8.24 -7.05 -11.23
N LEU A 49 7.48 -7.68 -10.32
CA LEU A 49 7.60 -9.09 -9.99
C LEU A 49 7.27 -9.99 -11.17
N GLU A 50 6.23 -9.66 -11.95
CA GLU A 50 5.90 -10.38 -13.20
C GLU A 50 7.05 -10.29 -14.23
N ASN A 51 7.65 -9.11 -14.40
CA ASN A 51 8.82 -8.93 -15.26
C ASN A 51 10.05 -9.70 -14.75
N ALA A 52 10.13 -9.97 -13.45
CA ALA A 52 11.18 -10.78 -12.82
C ALA A 52 10.87 -12.30 -12.87
N GLY A 53 9.76 -12.72 -13.51
CA GLY A 53 9.41 -14.12 -13.76
C GLY A 53 8.52 -14.77 -12.71
N TYR A 54 7.82 -13.98 -11.87
CA TYR A 54 6.85 -14.50 -10.91
C TYR A 54 5.43 -14.44 -11.45
N THR A 55 4.59 -15.41 -11.10
CA THR A 55 3.13 -15.25 -11.20
C THR A 55 2.61 -14.49 -9.99
N VAL A 56 1.93 -13.38 -10.19
CA VAL A 56 1.45 -12.53 -9.09
C VAL A 56 -0.09 -12.52 -9.03
N LYS A 57 -0.65 -12.91 -7.88
CA LYS A 57 -2.06 -12.76 -7.56
C LYS A 57 -2.24 -11.58 -6.61
N VAL A 58 -3.31 -10.81 -6.79
CA VAL A 58 -3.67 -9.73 -5.86
C VAL A 58 -4.98 -10.07 -5.17
N VAL A 59 -5.00 -9.96 -3.85
CA VAL A 59 -6.21 -10.13 -3.02
C VAL A 59 -6.49 -8.81 -2.33
N GLU A 60 -7.66 -8.25 -2.61
CA GLU A 60 -8.13 -7.01 -2.01
C GLU A 60 -8.95 -7.30 -0.75
N PHE A 61 -8.68 -6.54 0.31
CA PHE A 61 -9.37 -6.64 1.59
C PHE A 61 -10.15 -5.38 1.89
N SER A 62 -11.28 -5.52 2.57
CA SER A 62 -12.13 -4.40 3.03
C SER A 62 -11.60 -3.74 4.30
N GLU A 63 -10.84 -4.49 5.12
CA GLU A 63 -10.32 -4.03 6.41
C GLU A 63 -8.89 -4.50 6.63
N ILE A 64 -8.05 -3.60 7.16
CA ILE A 64 -6.63 -3.87 7.40
C ILE A 64 -6.40 -5.02 8.40
N GLY A 65 -7.28 -5.17 9.37
CA GLY A 65 -7.22 -6.28 10.34
C GLY A 65 -7.37 -7.65 9.67
N ILE A 66 -8.25 -7.76 8.67
CA ILE A 66 -8.44 -8.98 7.88
C ILE A 66 -7.20 -9.26 7.02
N ALA A 67 -6.62 -8.22 6.40
CA ALA A 67 -5.39 -8.33 5.62
C ALA A 67 -4.22 -8.85 6.48
N TYR A 68 -4.04 -8.32 7.69
CA TYR A 68 -3.03 -8.81 8.65
C TYR A 68 -3.28 -10.25 9.09
N ALA A 69 -4.53 -10.65 9.28
CA ALA A 69 -4.86 -12.03 9.62
C ALA A 69 -4.51 -12.99 8.48
N ALA A 70 -4.83 -12.65 7.24
CA ALA A 70 -4.49 -13.41 6.05
C ALA A 70 -2.96 -13.54 5.87
N LEU A 71 -2.23 -12.42 6.03
CA LEU A 71 -0.76 -12.41 5.96
C LEU A 71 -0.13 -13.31 7.05
N THR A 72 -0.66 -13.24 8.27
CA THR A 72 -0.16 -14.02 9.40
C THR A 72 -0.39 -15.53 9.24
N LYS A 73 -1.45 -15.93 8.50
CA LYS A 73 -1.73 -17.32 8.15
C LYS A 73 -0.95 -17.81 6.93
N GLY A 74 -0.40 -16.91 6.12
CA GLY A 74 0.23 -17.22 4.85
C GLY A 74 -0.74 -17.34 3.67
N ASP A 75 -2.02 -16.93 3.85
CA ASP A 75 -3.00 -16.85 2.75
C ASP A 75 -2.60 -15.80 1.70
N VAL A 76 -1.89 -14.75 2.13
CA VAL A 76 -1.12 -13.84 1.27
C VAL A 76 0.34 -13.83 1.73
N GLN A 77 1.28 -13.68 0.79
CA GLN A 77 2.71 -13.70 1.08
C GLN A 77 3.24 -12.36 1.53
N VAL A 78 2.71 -11.27 0.97
CA VAL A 78 3.15 -9.91 1.27
C VAL A 78 1.99 -8.93 1.30
N LEU A 79 2.15 -7.85 2.06
CA LEU A 79 1.23 -6.72 2.19
C LEU A 79 2.06 -5.44 2.37
N ALA A 80 1.67 -4.33 1.75
CA ALA A 80 2.26 -3.03 2.10
C ALA A 80 1.52 -2.42 3.29
N SER A 81 2.26 -1.89 4.27
CA SER A 81 1.69 -1.40 5.53
C SER A 81 2.51 -0.27 6.16
N GLN A 82 1.85 0.64 6.86
CA GLN A 82 2.44 1.77 7.61
C GLN A 82 2.76 1.35 9.05
N THR A 83 3.74 0.48 9.20
CA THR A 83 4.05 -0.23 10.46
C THR A 83 4.45 0.65 11.63
N ASP A 84 4.90 1.89 11.37
CA ASP A 84 5.51 2.73 12.40
C ASP A 84 4.46 3.57 13.15
N TYR A 85 3.30 3.83 12.53
CA TYR A 85 2.22 4.63 13.12
C TYR A 85 0.83 4.06 12.79
N ALA A 86 0.31 4.29 11.59
CA ALA A 86 -1.09 4.05 11.25
C ALA A 86 -1.55 2.59 11.47
N THR A 87 -0.67 1.62 11.29
CA THR A 87 -0.98 0.20 11.54
C THR A 87 -0.07 -0.42 12.61
N GLN A 88 0.54 0.43 13.47
CA GLN A 88 1.50 0.00 14.49
C GLN A 88 0.93 -1.07 15.43
N ASP A 89 -0.33 -0.96 15.81
CA ASP A 89 -0.96 -1.92 16.71
C ASP A 89 -1.05 -3.31 16.06
N TYR A 90 -1.45 -3.36 14.79
CA TYR A 90 -1.47 -4.63 14.02
C TYR A 90 -0.07 -5.21 13.87
N TRP A 91 0.91 -4.37 13.53
CA TRP A 91 2.31 -4.77 13.45
C TRP A 91 2.82 -5.31 14.80
N ASN A 92 2.64 -4.58 15.89
CA ASN A 92 3.14 -4.97 17.21
C ASN A 92 2.53 -6.29 17.71
N LYS A 93 1.25 -6.54 17.43
CA LYS A 93 0.57 -7.80 17.78
C LYS A 93 1.09 -9.00 16.99
N ASN A 94 1.62 -8.78 15.78
CA ASN A 94 1.92 -9.85 14.83
C ASN A 94 3.40 -9.94 14.42
N LYS A 95 4.28 -9.01 14.80
CA LYS A 95 5.68 -8.90 14.34
C LYS A 95 6.54 -10.16 14.52
N ASN A 96 6.21 -11.02 15.51
CA ASN A 96 6.92 -12.30 15.71
C ASN A 96 6.58 -13.34 14.62
N ARG A 97 5.49 -13.13 13.88
CA ARG A 97 4.97 -13.98 12.80
C ARG A 97 5.10 -13.35 11.42
N LEU A 98 5.72 -12.19 11.33
CA LEU A 98 5.87 -11.38 10.13
C LEU A 98 7.33 -10.97 9.96
N GLU A 99 7.67 -10.51 8.75
CA GLU A 99 8.96 -9.90 8.39
C GLU A 99 8.72 -8.50 7.84
N LYS A 100 9.43 -7.50 8.35
CA LYS A 100 9.47 -6.15 7.76
C LYS A 100 10.57 -6.16 6.69
N LEU A 101 10.20 -5.96 5.43
CA LEU A 101 11.10 -6.13 4.29
C LEU A 101 11.79 -4.82 3.92
N SER A 102 11.11 -3.95 3.21
CA SER A 102 11.68 -2.69 2.68
C SER A 102 10.65 -1.58 2.65
N PRO A 103 11.06 -0.30 2.78
CA PRO A 103 10.17 0.80 2.46
C PRO A 103 9.88 0.81 0.95
N VAL A 104 8.67 1.10 0.55
CA VAL A 104 8.24 1.18 -0.86
C VAL A 104 7.77 2.57 -1.26
N SER A 105 7.36 3.39 -0.29
CA SER A 105 6.99 4.79 -0.48
C SER A 105 7.15 5.55 0.82
N TYR A 106 7.34 6.86 0.77
CA TYR A 106 7.47 7.72 1.96
C TYR A 106 6.80 9.07 1.73
N GLY A 107 6.36 9.68 2.82
CA GLY A 107 5.75 11.02 2.81
C GLY A 107 4.22 10.97 2.94
N LEU A 108 3.65 9.79 3.14
CA LEU A 108 2.22 9.64 3.37
C LEU A 108 1.81 10.38 4.65
N TYR A 109 0.79 11.21 4.54
CA TYR A 109 0.34 12.07 5.62
C TYR A 109 -1.17 11.93 5.82
N GLN A 110 -1.61 11.98 7.07
CA GLN A 110 -3.00 11.85 7.46
C GLN A 110 -3.42 13.07 8.28
N ALA A 111 -4.64 13.56 8.08
CA ALA A 111 -5.13 14.76 8.74
C ALA A 111 -6.66 14.87 8.71
N ILE A 112 -7.18 15.95 9.30
CA ILE A 112 -8.50 16.50 9.00
C ILE A 112 -8.31 17.64 8.01
N ALA A 113 -9.13 17.68 6.98
CA ALA A 113 -9.14 18.74 5.99
C ALA A 113 -10.52 19.37 5.84
N VAL A 114 -10.50 20.59 5.31
CA VAL A 114 -11.68 21.37 4.98
C VAL A 114 -11.51 21.97 3.58
N PRO A 115 -12.60 22.32 2.85
CA PRO A 115 -12.49 23.10 1.62
C PRO A 115 -11.79 24.44 1.87
N LYS A 116 -10.99 24.93 0.92
CA LYS A 116 -10.22 26.18 1.08
C LYS A 116 -11.08 27.42 1.35
N TYR A 117 -12.36 27.41 0.96
CA TYR A 117 -13.30 28.49 1.26
C TYR A 117 -13.74 28.54 2.73
N VAL A 118 -13.44 27.52 3.53
CA VAL A 118 -13.69 27.47 4.98
C VAL A 118 -12.63 28.29 5.70
N ASP A 119 -13.02 29.26 6.49
CA ASP A 119 -12.13 30.25 7.12
C ASP A 119 -11.58 29.76 8.47
N ILE A 120 -10.92 28.57 8.47
CA ILE A 120 -10.10 28.07 9.59
C ILE A 120 -8.86 27.37 9.01
N ASP A 121 -7.75 27.37 9.77
CA ASP A 121 -6.47 26.79 9.34
C ASP A 121 -5.88 25.77 10.33
N SER A 122 -6.53 25.57 11.49
CA SER A 122 -6.03 24.69 12.56
C SER A 122 -7.16 23.93 13.24
N LEU A 123 -6.83 22.76 13.77
CA LEU A 123 -7.74 21.91 14.56
C LEU A 123 -8.27 22.63 15.80
N ASP A 124 -7.50 23.56 16.39
CA ASP A 124 -7.93 24.36 17.54
C ASP A 124 -9.21 25.17 17.25
N GLN A 125 -9.44 25.55 16.00
CA GLN A 125 -10.55 26.42 15.58
C GLN A 125 -11.86 25.65 15.33
N LEU A 126 -11.82 24.30 15.30
CA LEU A 126 -13.01 23.50 15.03
C LEU A 126 -14.11 23.68 16.07
N ASN A 127 -13.75 23.74 17.35
CA ASN A 127 -14.74 23.85 18.45
C ASN A 127 -15.53 25.16 18.41
N ASP A 128 -14.89 26.27 18.05
CA ASP A 128 -15.53 27.60 17.98
C ASP A 128 -16.45 27.71 16.76
N ASN A 129 -16.31 26.82 15.80
CA ASN A 129 -17.08 26.78 14.58
C ASN A 129 -17.94 25.50 14.44
N ALA A 130 -18.13 24.74 15.51
CA ALA A 130 -18.79 23.43 15.47
C ALA A 130 -20.15 23.44 14.78
N ASP A 131 -20.97 24.48 15.01
CA ASP A 131 -22.29 24.62 14.40
C ASP A 131 -22.24 24.76 12.87
N LYS A 132 -21.21 25.44 12.35
CA LYS A 132 -21.01 25.59 10.89
C LYS A 132 -20.71 24.26 10.21
N PHE A 133 -20.10 23.31 10.92
CA PHE A 133 -19.85 21.94 10.49
C PHE A 133 -21.02 20.98 10.80
N SER A 134 -22.18 21.51 11.22
CA SER A 134 -23.30 20.69 11.68
C SER A 134 -22.93 19.74 12.81
N GLY A 135 -21.94 20.11 13.64
CA GLY A 135 -21.44 19.31 14.75
C GLY A 135 -20.73 18.02 14.35
N LYS A 136 -20.16 17.92 13.15
CA LYS A 136 -19.64 16.64 12.61
C LYS A 136 -18.27 16.79 11.95
N ILE A 137 -17.46 15.73 12.10
CA ILE A 137 -16.30 15.42 11.26
C ILE A 137 -16.61 14.10 10.56
N ILE A 138 -16.49 14.04 9.26
CA ILE A 138 -16.84 12.83 8.49
C ILE A 138 -15.58 12.00 8.28
N GLY A 139 -15.59 10.79 8.81
CA GLY A 139 -14.49 9.83 8.76
C GLY A 139 -14.70 8.73 7.72
N ILE A 140 -13.76 7.80 7.72
CA ILE A 140 -13.73 6.61 6.85
C ILE A 140 -13.97 5.33 7.66
N GLU A 141 -13.54 4.19 7.12
CA GLU A 141 -13.70 2.87 7.74
C GLU A 141 -13.11 2.83 9.16
N PRO A 142 -13.87 2.31 10.14
CA PRO A 142 -13.36 2.09 11.48
C PRO A 142 -12.17 1.12 11.46
N GLY A 143 -11.23 1.31 12.39
CA GLY A 143 -10.03 0.47 12.50
C GLY A 143 -8.89 0.87 11.57
N SER A 144 -9.07 1.85 10.67
CA SER A 144 -7.96 2.44 9.93
C SER A 144 -7.08 3.30 10.84
N GLY A 145 -5.80 3.46 10.49
CA GLY A 145 -4.88 4.32 11.22
C GLY A 145 -5.35 5.78 11.27
N LEU A 146 -5.89 6.28 10.15
CA LEU A 146 -6.47 7.62 10.06
C LEU A 146 -7.60 7.82 11.08
N MET A 147 -8.48 6.84 11.23
CA MET A 147 -9.55 6.92 12.24
C MET A 147 -9.03 6.80 13.66
N SER A 148 -7.96 6.03 13.89
CA SER A 148 -7.27 5.97 15.18
C SER A 148 -6.71 7.35 15.56
N ASP A 149 -6.00 8.01 14.65
CA ASP A 149 -5.43 9.35 14.87
C ASP A 149 -6.54 10.41 15.01
N ALA A 150 -7.60 10.32 14.20
CA ALA A 150 -8.75 11.22 14.32
C ALA A 150 -9.46 11.08 15.68
N ASN A 151 -9.63 9.85 16.19
CA ASN A 151 -10.17 9.60 17.54
C ASN A 151 -9.25 10.14 18.64
N LYS A 152 -7.92 10.08 18.44
CA LYS A 152 -6.95 10.72 19.32
C LYS A 152 -7.12 12.24 19.29
N ALA A 153 -7.26 12.85 18.12
CA ALA A 153 -7.50 14.28 17.97
C ALA A 153 -8.80 14.71 18.65
N VAL A 154 -9.89 13.94 18.54
CA VAL A 154 -11.16 14.22 19.26
C VAL A 154 -10.91 14.38 20.77
N LYS A 155 -10.09 13.50 21.34
CA LYS A 155 -9.76 13.55 22.79
C LYS A 155 -8.81 14.70 23.13
N ASP A 156 -7.73 14.84 22.38
CA ASP A 156 -6.66 15.82 22.65
C ASP A 156 -7.18 17.27 22.53
N TYR A 157 -8.06 17.53 21.56
CA TYR A 157 -8.66 18.86 21.33
C TYR A 157 -9.99 19.04 22.06
N GLY A 158 -10.55 17.98 22.65
CA GLY A 158 -11.88 18.02 23.28
C GLY A 158 -12.95 18.46 22.28
N PHE A 159 -12.98 17.86 21.10
CA PHE A 159 -13.93 18.27 20.06
C PHE A 159 -15.37 18.12 20.53
N LYS A 160 -16.16 19.19 20.29
CA LYS A 160 -17.62 19.18 20.42
C LYS A 160 -18.28 18.52 19.21
N LEU A 161 -17.51 18.39 18.10
CA LEU A 161 -17.95 17.73 16.89
C LEU A 161 -17.85 16.20 17.06
N GLN A 162 -18.87 15.50 16.56
CA GLN A 162 -18.89 14.05 16.52
C GLN A 162 -18.07 13.55 15.31
N LEU A 163 -17.08 12.70 15.53
CA LEU A 163 -16.43 11.96 14.45
C LEU A 163 -17.36 10.84 14.00
N LEU A 164 -17.83 10.91 12.75
CA LEU A 164 -18.69 9.90 12.14
C LEU A 164 -17.84 8.88 11.41
N GLU A 165 -18.00 7.62 11.77
CA GLU A 165 -17.39 6.50 11.06
C GLU A 165 -18.24 6.10 9.86
N GLY A 166 -17.60 5.69 8.76
CA GLY A 166 -18.29 5.28 7.55
C GLY A 166 -17.35 4.57 6.58
N SER A 167 -17.69 4.56 5.31
CA SER A 167 -16.76 4.12 4.26
C SER A 167 -16.10 5.32 3.58
N THR A 168 -14.95 5.12 2.97
CA THR A 168 -14.29 6.13 2.10
C THR A 168 -15.25 6.63 1.02
N ALA A 169 -16.06 5.76 0.45
CA ALA A 169 -17.07 6.13 -0.55
C ALA A 169 -18.16 7.04 0.03
N ALA A 170 -18.66 6.73 1.23
CA ALA A 170 -19.67 7.54 1.92
C ALA A 170 -19.10 8.92 2.31
N MET A 171 -17.88 8.98 2.85
CA MET A 171 -17.18 10.23 3.16
C MET A 171 -17.02 11.09 1.89
N THR A 172 -16.55 10.50 0.78
CA THR A 172 -16.38 11.20 -0.50
C THR A 172 -17.69 11.77 -1.04
N ALA A 173 -18.78 11.01 -0.93
CA ALA A 173 -20.10 11.47 -1.35
C ALA A 173 -20.61 12.65 -0.52
N ALA A 174 -20.42 12.59 0.80
CA ALA A 174 -20.77 13.66 1.72
C ALA A 174 -19.92 14.92 1.47
N LEU A 175 -18.60 14.77 1.29
CA LEU A 175 -17.69 15.86 0.92
C LEU A 175 -18.14 16.54 -0.37
N LYS A 176 -18.38 15.75 -1.44
CA LYS A 176 -18.84 16.27 -2.73
C LYS A 176 -20.14 17.07 -2.56
N SER A 177 -21.12 16.51 -1.85
CA SER A 177 -22.41 17.15 -1.60
C SER A 177 -22.28 18.48 -0.88
N ALA A 178 -21.43 18.56 0.15
CA ALA A 178 -21.20 19.80 0.89
C ALA A 178 -20.46 20.85 0.03
N VAL A 179 -19.44 20.45 -0.74
CA VAL A 179 -18.70 21.34 -1.64
C VAL A 179 -19.61 21.91 -2.73
N ASP A 180 -20.47 21.10 -3.35
CA ASP A 180 -21.44 21.55 -4.37
C ASP A 180 -22.40 22.63 -3.83
N ARG A 181 -22.73 22.56 -2.52
CA ARG A 181 -23.60 23.54 -1.86
C ARG A 181 -22.85 24.67 -1.15
N LYS A 182 -21.50 24.66 -1.21
CA LYS A 182 -20.66 25.64 -0.47
C LYS A 182 -20.87 25.60 1.05
N GLU A 183 -21.27 24.45 1.59
CA GLU A 183 -21.42 24.21 3.02
C GLU A 183 -20.06 23.89 3.68
N TRP A 184 -19.91 24.25 4.94
CA TRP A 184 -18.74 23.89 5.70
C TRP A 184 -18.75 22.38 5.98
N VAL A 185 -17.63 21.72 5.73
CA VAL A 185 -17.43 20.28 5.97
C VAL A 185 -16.01 20.03 6.43
N ALA A 186 -15.84 19.18 7.44
CA ALA A 186 -14.57 18.65 7.88
C ALA A 186 -14.56 17.13 7.62
N VAL A 187 -13.49 16.66 6.99
CA VAL A 187 -13.32 15.23 6.64
C VAL A 187 -11.96 14.73 7.09
N THR A 188 -11.87 13.46 7.46
CA THR A 188 -10.58 12.79 7.57
C THR A 188 -10.05 12.52 6.17
N ILE A 189 -8.75 12.76 5.95
CA ILE A 189 -8.12 12.65 4.63
C ILE A 189 -6.65 12.27 4.76
N TRP A 190 -6.05 11.85 3.64
CA TRP A 190 -4.63 11.50 3.55
C TRP A 190 -3.99 12.07 2.28
N GLU A 191 -2.67 12.12 2.26
CA GLU A 191 -1.84 12.36 1.08
C GLU A 191 -1.09 11.06 0.72
N PRO A 192 -1.01 10.71 -0.58
CA PRO A 192 -1.60 11.40 -1.73
C PRO A 192 -3.08 11.03 -1.91
N SER A 193 -3.93 12.04 -2.11
CA SER A 193 -5.35 11.83 -2.41
C SER A 193 -5.83 12.76 -3.53
N TRP A 194 -6.53 12.18 -4.51
CA TRP A 194 -7.18 12.96 -5.58
C TRP A 194 -8.27 13.88 -5.03
N MET A 195 -8.88 13.53 -3.91
CA MET A 195 -9.95 14.32 -3.29
C MET A 195 -9.44 15.69 -2.84
N ALA A 196 -8.20 15.76 -2.32
CA ALA A 196 -7.60 17.00 -1.87
C ALA A 196 -7.49 18.02 -3.02
N GLN A 197 -7.13 17.56 -4.22
CA GLN A 197 -7.04 18.40 -5.41
C GLN A 197 -8.41 18.69 -6.01
N LYS A 198 -9.25 17.67 -6.19
CA LYS A 198 -10.56 17.80 -6.84
C LYS A 198 -11.51 18.74 -6.11
N PHE A 199 -11.52 18.69 -4.79
CA PHE A 199 -12.41 19.48 -3.95
C PHE A 199 -11.73 20.72 -3.37
N ASP A 200 -10.51 21.04 -3.83
CA ASP A 200 -9.73 22.19 -3.38
C ASP A 200 -9.66 22.27 -1.84
N LEU A 201 -9.16 21.19 -1.22
CA LEU A 201 -9.06 21.09 0.22
C LEU A 201 -7.77 21.71 0.75
N LYS A 202 -7.82 22.12 2.01
CA LYS A 202 -6.65 22.41 2.84
C LYS A 202 -6.64 21.53 4.07
N PHE A 203 -5.45 21.04 4.41
CA PHE A 203 -5.20 20.25 5.62
C PHE A 203 -5.09 21.20 6.81
N LEU A 204 -5.83 20.92 7.86
CA LEU A 204 -5.76 21.73 9.09
C LEU A 204 -4.46 21.43 9.85
N LYS A 205 -3.81 22.47 10.35
CA LYS A 205 -2.64 22.32 11.24
C LYS A 205 -3.02 21.59 12.49
N ASP A 206 -2.14 20.73 12.97
CA ASP A 206 -2.28 19.94 14.19
C ASP A 206 -1.20 20.31 15.22
N PRO A 207 -1.35 21.43 15.97
CA PRO A 207 -0.37 21.87 16.95
C PRO A 207 -0.12 20.89 18.08
N LYS A 208 -1.08 19.99 18.39
CA LYS A 208 -0.93 19.01 19.46
C LYS A 208 -0.29 17.68 19.01
N GLY A 209 -0.07 17.48 17.71
CA GLY A 209 0.53 16.27 17.18
C GLY A 209 -0.34 15.02 17.42
N SER A 210 -1.64 15.15 17.22
CA SER A 210 -2.57 14.03 17.34
C SER A 210 -2.45 13.06 16.18
N PHE A 211 -2.18 13.59 14.98
CA PHE A 211 -1.91 12.80 13.78
C PHE A 211 -0.44 12.45 13.70
N ALA A 212 -0.16 11.28 13.13
CA ALA A 212 1.21 10.82 12.91
C ALA A 212 1.98 11.74 11.95
N PRO A 213 3.31 11.86 12.10
CA PRO A 213 4.14 12.54 11.11
C PRO A 213 4.10 11.80 9.77
N PRO A 214 4.65 12.40 8.68
CA PRO A 214 4.76 11.70 7.40
C PRO A 214 5.37 10.31 7.54
N GLN A 215 4.74 9.32 6.93
CA GLN A 215 5.00 7.90 7.12
C GLN A 215 5.53 7.23 5.86
N ALA A 216 6.09 6.02 6.02
CA ALA A 216 6.41 5.12 4.94
C ALA A 216 5.41 3.97 4.85
N TYR A 217 5.14 3.49 3.64
CA TYR A 217 4.72 2.11 3.44
C TYR A 217 5.95 1.21 3.40
N TYR A 218 5.87 0.12 4.15
CA TYR A 218 6.82 -0.97 4.09
C TYR A 218 6.15 -2.20 3.50
N TRP A 219 6.85 -2.92 2.67
CA TRP A 219 6.48 -4.29 2.42
C TRP A 219 6.69 -5.10 3.69
N ILE A 220 5.68 -5.84 4.09
CA ILE A 220 5.73 -6.83 5.15
C ILE A 220 5.38 -8.21 4.58
N GLY A 221 6.12 -9.23 4.97
CA GLY A 221 5.93 -10.60 4.55
C GLY A 221 5.45 -11.49 5.70
N HIS A 222 4.82 -12.61 5.38
CA HIS A 222 4.64 -13.67 6.37
C HIS A 222 6.01 -14.19 6.84
N LYS A 223 6.04 -14.83 7.99
CA LYS A 223 7.30 -15.39 8.55
C LYS A 223 7.90 -16.44 7.63
N GLY A 224 9.14 -16.23 7.22
CA GLY A 224 9.86 -17.11 6.28
C GLY A 224 9.84 -16.64 4.83
N PHE A 225 9.10 -15.58 4.48
CA PHE A 225 9.02 -15.04 3.12
C PHE A 225 10.41 -14.81 2.49
N SER A 226 11.34 -14.18 3.22
CA SER A 226 12.68 -13.89 2.70
C SER A 226 13.48 -15.15 2.38
N ALA A 227 13.25 -16.25 3.08
CA ALA A 227 13.91 -17.52 2.83
C ALA A 227 13.24 -18.31 1.70
N GLU A 228 11.91 -18.22 1.59
CA GLU A 228 11.13 -18.90 0.55
C GLU A 228 11.23 -18.22 -0.82
N TYR A 229 11.27 -16.86 -0.83
CA TYR A 229 11.33 -16.02 -2.02
C TYR A 229 12.51 -15.04 -2.00
N PRO A 230 13.77 -15.51 -1.86
CA PRO A 230 14.91 -14.61 -1.66
C PRO A 230 15.12 -13.63 -2.82
N HIS A 231 14.95 -14.07 -4.07
CA HIS A 231 15.05 -13.19 -5.23
C HIS A 231 13.89 -12.16 -5.29
N ALA A 232 12.64 -12.58 -5.02
CA ALA A 232 11.52 -11.64 -4.97
C ALA A 232 11.70 -10.58 -3.89
N ARG A 233 12.26 -10.96 -2.74
CA ARG A 233 12.60 -10.04 -1.64
C ARG A 233 13.56 -8.95 -2.11
N GLU A 234 14.62 -9.30 -2.87
CA GLU A 234 15.59 -8.34 -3.42
C GLU A 234 14.94 -7.45 -4.49
N VAL A 235 14.14 -8.03 -5.38
CA VAL A 235 13.36 -7.29 -6.38
C VAL A 235 12.45 -6.27 -5.69
N MET A 236 11.68 -6.69 -4.69
CA MET A 236 10.78 -5.80 -3.94
C MET A 236 11.56 -4.71 -3.18
N ALA A 237 12.74 -5.02 -2.65
CA ALA A 237 13.58 -4.06 -1.95
C ALA A 237 14.13 -2.95 -2.87
N SER A 238 14.20 -3.20 -4.18
CA SER A 238 14.62 -2.20 -5.16
C SER A 238 13.51 -1.24 -5.58
N VAL A 239 12.25 -1.62 -5.38
CA VAL A 239 11.08 -0.82 -5.80
C VAL A 239 10.84 0.32 -4.81
N TYR A 240 10.84 1.54 -5.34
CA TYR A 240 10.45 2.73 -4.59
C TYR A 240 9.52 3.60 -5.45
N VAL A 241 8.33 3.90 -4.94
CA VAL A 241 7.29 4.65 -5.65
C VAL A 241 7.10 6.02 -4.98
N PRO A 242 7.57 7.12 -5.59
CA PRO A 242 7.35 8.47 -5.09
C PRO A 242 5.85 8.83 -5.04
N LEU A 243 5.46 9.73 -4.13
CA LEU A 243 4.08 10.21 -4.04
C LEU A 243 3.58 10.85 -5.34
N ALA A 244 4.47 11.53 -6.07
CA ALA A 244 4.13 12.14 -7.35
C ALA A 244 3.67 11.10 -8.38
N ASP A 245 4.28 9.92 -8.39
CA ASP A 245 3.91 8.83 -9.30
C ASP A 245 2.58 8.20 -8.89
N ILE A 246 2.35 8.02 -7.59
CA ILE A 246 1.05 7.58 -7.05
C ILE A 246 -0.05 8.55 -7.49
N THR A 247 0.19 9.85 -7.33
CA THR A 247 -0.74 10.92 -7.73
C THR A 247 -1.01 10.90 -9.24
N ALA A 248 0.02 10.71 -10.06
CA ALA A 248 -0.11 10.67 -11.52
C ALA A 248 -0.94 9.46 -11.99
N ILE A 249 -0.71 8.27 -11.38
CA ILE A 249 -1.49 7.07 -11.67
C ILE A 249 -2.96 7.26 -11.29
N ASN A 250 -3.22 7.79 -10.09
CA ASN A 250 -4.59 8.08 -9.64
C ASN A 250 -5.28 9.14 -10.51
N GLY A 251 -4.54 10.14 -10.98
CA GLY A 251 -5.01 11.11 -11.96
C GLY A 251 -5.51 10.43 -13.25
N ALA A 252 -4.71 9.51 -13.80
CA ALA A 252 -5.08 8.76 -14.99
C ALA A 252 -6.32 7.87 -14.78
N VAL A 253 -6.48 7.28 -13.58
CA VAL A 253 -7.70 6.53 -13.22
C VAL A 253 -8.92 7.45 -13.17
N LYS A 254 -8.76 8.65 -12.60
CA LYS A 254 -9.81 9.66 -12.57
C LYS A 254 -10.23 10.11 -13.96
N ASP A 255 -9.29 10.13 -14.90
CA ASP A 255 -9.54 10.47 -16.32
C ASP A 255 -10.12 9.30 -17.12
N GLY A 256 -10.55 8.23 -16.45
CA GLY A 256 -11.34 7.12 -17.01
C GLY A 256 -10.54 5.86 -17.37
N LYS A 257 -9.24 5.79 -17.04
CA LYS A 257 -8.48 4.54 -17.17
C LYS A 257 -8.79 3.58 -16.03
N THR A 258 -8.66 2.29 -16.29
CA THR A 258 -8.57 1.31 -15.19
C THR A 258 -7.23 1.45 -14.48
N MET A 259 -7.13 0.95 -13.24
CA MET A 259 -5.86 0.94 -12.49
C MET A 259 -4.76 0.22 -13.30
N ASP A 260 -5.07 -0.93 -13.89
CA ASP A 260 -4.12 -1.68 -14.72
C ASP A 260 -3.63 -0.88 -15.94
N GLN A 261 -4.52 -0.13 -16.60
CA GLN A 261 -4.16 0.75 -17.71
C GLN A 261 -3.29 1.93 -17.26
N ALA A 262 -3.61 2.51 -16.11
CA ALA A 262 -2.85 3.64 -15.55
C ALA A 262 -1.44 3.20 -15.14
N VAL A 263 -1.32 2.05 -14.46
CA VAL A 263 -0.03 1.46 -14.07
C VAL A 263 0.77 1.02 -15.31
N ALA A 264 0.13 0.45 -16.33
CA ALA A 264 0.80 0.08 -17.57
C ALA A 264 1.38 1.32 -18.27
N GLY A 265 0.60 2.39 -18.42
CA GLY A 265 1.07 3.64 -19.02
C GLY A 265 2.21 4.28 -18.22
N TRP A 266 2.14 4.23 -16.89
CA TRP A 266 3.25 4.68 -16.05
C TRP A 266 4.51 3.83 -16.27
N ALA A 267 4.37 2.49 -16.31
CA ALA A 267 5.47 1.56 -16.50
C ALA A 267 6.15 1.74 -17.88
N ASP A 268 5.37 2.00 -18.94
CA ASP A 268 5.90 2.28 -20.28
C ASP A 268 6.75 3.55 -20.30
N ASN A 269 6.33 4.59 -19.59
CA ASN A 269 7.10 5.84 -19.42
C ASN A 269 8.35 5.65 -18.53
N HIS A 270 8.43 4.58 -17.75
CA HIS A 270 9.54 4.25 -16.85
C HIS A 270 10.20 2.90 -17.21
N ALA A 271 10.19 2.53 -18.50
CA ALA A 271 10.63 1.21 -18.97
C ALA A 271 12.05 0.82 -18.50
N ASP A 272 12.99 1.76 -18.52
CA ASP A 272 14.37 1.51 -18.06
C ASP A 272 14.43 1.27 -16.52
N LEU A 273 13.61 1.97 -15.75
CA LEU A 273 13.50 1.79 -14.31
C LEU A 273 12.88 0.42 -13.99
N MET A 274 11.78 0.08 -14.67
CA MET A 274 11.11 -1.21 -14.54
C MET A 274 12.05 -2.36 -14.86
N LYS A 275 12.83 -2.22 -15.94
CA LYS A 275 13.83 -3.22 -16.34
C LYS A 275 14.95 -3.35 -15.29
N ARG A 276 15.43 -2.25 -14.71
CA ARG A 276 16.47 -2.31 -13.66
C ARG A 276 15.95 -3.02 -12.42
N TRP A 277 14.75 -2.72 -11.97
CA TRP A 277 14.13 -3.38 -10.82
C TRP A 277 13.92 -4.89 -11.02
N ALA A 278 13.42 -5.28 -12.21
CA ALA A 278 13.17 -6.69 -12.52
C ALA A 278 14.46 -7.52 -12.71
N ASN A 279 15.58 -6.89 -13.04
CA ASN A 279 16.87 -7.58 -13.31
C ASN A 279 17.82 -7.58 -12.10
N ILE A 280 17.33 -7.29 -10.89
CA ILE A 280 18.11 -7.46 -9.67
C ILE A 280 18.52 -8.94 -9.54
N LYS A 281 19.80 -9.16 -9.29
CA LYS A 281 20.37 -10.51 -9.08
C LYS A 281 20.51 -10.77 -7.58
N GLN A 282 20.37 -12.03 -7.21
CA GLN A 282 20.76 -12.50 -5.87
C GLN A 282 22.25 -12.34 -5.67
#